data_fbf04415f82e04d58709cbddd03aaf5e
#
_entry.id   fbf04415f82e04d58709cbddd03aaf5e
#
_cell.length_a   1.000
_cell.length_b   1.000
_cell.length_c   1.000
_cell.angle_alpha   90.00
_cell.angle_beta   90.00
_cell.angle_gamma   90.00
#
_symmetry.space_group_name_H-M   'P 1'
#
loop_
_entity.id
_entity.type
_entity.pdbx_description
1 polymer ?
#
loop_
_entity_poly.entity_id
_entity_poly.type
_entity_poly.pdbx_seq_one_letter_code
_entity_poly.pdbx_strand_id
1 'polypeptide(L)'
;MAELYSRRSFVAGVLTAGMLSTSAGYLLTRRESITLTLATGVDPTGGRDLLVTMWNTLNPDTQIVTMVVNSSTRDQFDKFNGTRADIFNLDAIHIQRFAAKGRIVPLTPRNDISLLSQVRRVSQRAGTDEFWAVPFNTDVGMLFRRVSDKTADPEPTLREVMRDAPASFVGQLDTVGTQTDEAFVVNVLEQALARDDAILSPDGVLSFSLGQWRDALGPLADAIRRKRVNAEAGEDDTTRAFQRRDLRYMRNWPVGFPALSRTESAKPNTAEIRLGRLPTGILGGQGLAVSRDCEHREEAERAIHFLTDTPAQKLLATFGFAPTGVDAYIDAHARLAMPHLSTIRYAVEASRPRPMHPNYADFAARFTDHTHRYLYDGEQLTQRFIQDIQEALR
;
A
#
# COMPACT_ATOMS: atom_id res chain seq x y z
N MET A 1 -9.05 36.67 -3.85
CA MET A 1 -8.08 36.44 -4.91
C MET A 1 -7.13 35.35 -4.41
N ALA A 2 -7.47 34.10 -4.67
CA ALA A 2 -6.67 32.93 -4.43
C ALA A 2 -6.79 32.07 -5.69
N GLU A 3 -6.14 32.51 -6.76
CA GLU A 3 -5.97 31.73 -7.99
C GLU A 3 -4.61 31.01 -7.87
N LEU A 4 -4.67 29.71 -7.50
CA LEU A 4 -4.56 28.72 -8.55
C LEU A 4 -3.15 28.38 -8.97
N TYR A 5 -2.42 27.78 -8.07
CA TYR A 5 -1.42 26.82 -8.58
C TYR A 5 -2.15 25.53 -8.91
N SER A 6 -2.57 25.37 -10.17
CA SER A 6 -3.11 24.10 -10.63
C SER A 6 -2.01 23.04 -10.62
N ARG A 7 -2.35 21.76 -10.41
CA ARG A 7 -1.39 20.63 -10.53
C ARG A 7 -0.62 20.70 -11.86
N ARG A 8 -1.26 21.16 -12.93
CA ARG A 8 -0.63 21.39 -14.25
C ARG A 8 0.42 22.50 -14.21
N SER A 9 0.21 23.58 -13.46
CA SER A 9 1.18 24.68 -13.37
C SER A 9 2.42 24.29 -12.55
N PHE A 10 2.26 23.46 -11.51
CA PHE A 10 3.39 22.91 -10.75
C PHE A 10 4.22 21.94 -11.61
N VAL A 11 3.56 21.01 -12.30
CA VAL A 11 4.21 20.08 -13.23
C VAL A 11 4.89 20.83 -14.38
N ALA A 12 4.23 21.84 -14.96
CA ALA A 12 4.83 22.68 -15.99
C ALA A 12 6.04 23.47 -15.48
N GLY A 13 5.99 23.99 -14.25
CA GLY A 13 7.09 24.72 -13.63
C GLY A 13 8.32 23.83 -13.39
N VAL A 14 8.12 22.60 -12.89
CA VAL A 14 9.20 21.60 -12.69
C VAL A 14 9.80 21.16 -14.02
N LEU A 15 8.98 20.91 -15.05
CA LEU A 15 9.44 20.54 -16.39
C LEU A 15 10.20 21.69 -17.07
N THR A 16 9.76 22.93 -16.90
CA THR A 16 10.41 24.11 -17.52
C THR A 16 11.76 24.40 -16.87
N ALA A 17 11.87 24.29 -15.55
CA ALA A 17 13.14 24.45 -14.85
C ALA A 17 14.16 23.34 -15.21
N GLY A 18 13.70 22.10 -15.43
CA GLY A 18 14.53 20.98 -15.89
C GLY A 18 15.05 21.15 -17.34
N MET A 19 14.23 21.71 -18.24
CA MET A 19 14.60 21.88 -19.66
C MET A 19 15.61 23.02 -19.91
N LEU A 20 15.64 24.04 -19.07
CA LEU A 20 16.54 25.19 -19.28
C LEU A 20 18.00 24.92 -18.86
N SER A 21 18.26 23.90 -18.05
CA SER A 21 19.61 23.57 -17.60
C SER A 21 20.39 22.57 -18.45
N THR A 22 19.75 21.91 -19.43
CA THR A 22 20.34 20.79 -20.16
C THR A 22 20.88 21.09 -21.56
N SER A 23 20.72 22.32 -22.08
CA SER A 23 21.10 22.64 -23.45
C SER A 23 22.60 22.91 -23.73
N ALA A 24 23.44 22.99 -22.70
CA ALA A 24 24.84 23.38 -22.87
C ALA A 24 25.88 22.25 -22.79
N GLY A 25 25.50 21.01 -22.43
CA GLY A 25 26.43 19.89 -22.16
C GLY A 25 26.46 18.77 -23.22
N TYR A 26 25.63 18.81 -24.24
CA TYR A 26 25.28 17.63 -25.06
C TYR A 26 26.27 17.20 -26.13
N LEU A 27 27.44 17.83 -26.31
CA LEU A 27 28.25 17.62 -27.51
C LEU A 27 29.56 16.84 -27.35
N LEU A 28 29.94 16.29 -26.19
CA LEU A 28 31.34 15.81 -26.08
C LEU A 28 31.59 14.39 -25.50
N THR A 29 30.62 13.56 -25.20
CA THR A 29 30.92 12.13 -24.92
C THR A 29 29.72 11.25 -25.28
N ARG A 30 29.81 10.47 -26.37
CA ARG A 30 29.00 9.26 -26.54
C ARG A 30 29.41 8.27 -25.43
N ARG A 31 28.86 8.41 -24.24
CA ARG A 31 28.77 7.29 -23.31
C ARG A 31 27.64 6.38 -23.80
N GLU A 32 27.88 5.09 -23.83
CA GLU A 32 26.80 4.13 -24.06
C GLU A 32 25.70 4.41 -23.06
N SER A 33 24.49 4.68 -23.54
CA SER A 33 23.36 4.96 -22.67
C SER A 33 22.94 3.67 -21.94
N ILE A 34 22.93 3.72 -20.63
CA ILE A 34 22.47 2.61 -19.78
C ILE A 34 20.94 2.62 -19.73
N THR A 35 20.35 1.47 -19.94
CA THR A 35 18.90 1.29 -19.77
C THR A 35 18.63 0.35 -18.59
N LEU A 36 17.99 0.85 -17.56
CA LEU A 36 17.55 0.08 -16.40
C LEU A 36 16.10 -0.35 -16.58
N THR A 37 15.82 -1.62 -16.38
CA THR A 37 14.45 -2.14 -16.39
C THR A 37 13.87 -2.15 -14.98
N LEU A 38 12.78 -1.42 -14.77
CA LEU A 38 12.00 -1.39 -13.53
C LEU A 38 10.75 -2.27 -13.67
N ALA A 39 10.73 -3.43 -13.03
CA ALA A 39 9.53 -4.25 -12.91
C ALA A 39 8.62 -3.68 -11.82
N THR A 40 7.39 -3.30 -12.18
CA THR A 40 6.43 -2.65 -11.27
C THR A 40 4.98 -3.10 -11.53
N GLY A 41 4.10 -2.90 -10.55
CA GLY A 41 2.67 -3.05 -10.74
C GLY A 41 2.04 -1.86 -11.49
N VAL A 42 0.77 -2.01 -11.86
CA VAL A 42 0.00 -0.93 -12.47
C VAL A 42 -0.12 0.25 -11.50
N ASP A 43 0.08 1.46 -11.99
CA ASP A 43 -0.19 2.71 -11.27
C ASP A 43 -1.34 3.47 -11.95
N PRO A 44 -2.57 3.37 -11.45
CA PRO A 44 -3.71 4.07 -12.04
C PRO A 44 -3.66 5.58 -11.80
N THR A 45 -2.76 6.07 -10.95
CA THR A 45 -2.62 7.50 -10.62
C THR A 45 -1.70 8.25 -11.57
N GLY A 46 -0.72 7.55 -12.17
CA GLY A 46 0.33 8.12 -13.00
C GLY A 46 1.47 8.79 -12.21
N GLY A 47 1.45 8.74 -10.88
CA GLY A 47 2.48 9.39 -10.04
C GLY A 47 3.87 8.75 -10.20
N ARG A 48 3.94 7.44 -10.33
CA ARG A 48 5.19 6.70 -10.55
C ARG A 48 5.75 6.94 -11.95
N ASP A 49 4.90 6.94 -12.96
CA ASP A 49 5.30 7.23 -14.34
C ASP A 49 5.87 8.64 -14.47
N LEU A 50 5.30 9.60 -13.74
CA LEU A 50 5.83 10.95 -13.69
C LEU A 50 7.25 10.98 -13.08
N LEU A 51 7.50 10.27 -11.97
CA LEU A 51 8.83 10.17 -11.36
C LEU A 51 9.86 9.55 -12.31
N VAL A 52 9.49 8.47 -13.01
CA VAL A 52 10.36 7.84 -14.03
C VAL A 52 10.64 8.82 -15.16
N THR A 53 9.65 9.57 -15.64
CA THR A 53 9.82 10.60 -16.65
C THR A 53 10.77 11.70 -16.19
N MET A 54 10.65 12.14 -14.94
CA MET A 54 11.57 13.13 -14.33
C MET A 54 12.99 12.60 -14.27
N TRP A 55 13.19 11.35 -13.79
CA TRP A 55 14.50 10.72 -13.81
C TRP A 55 15.10 10.70 -15.23
N ASN A 56 14.36 10.19 -16.18
CA ASN A 56 14.80 10.06 -17.59
C ASN A 56 15.16 11.41 -18.21
N THR A 57 14.44 12.46 -17.85
CA THR A 57 14.73 13.82 -18.33
C THR A 57 16.04 14.38 -17.74
N LEU A 58 16.30 14.10 -16.47
CA LEU A 58 17.47 14.59 -15.75
C LEU A 58 18.72 13.75 -15.95
N ASN A 59 18.57 12.50 -16.38
CA ASN A 59 19.65 11.53 -16.56
C ASN A 59 19.63 10.92 -17.97
N PRO A 60 19.98 11.68 -19.03
CA PRO A 60 19.91 11.21 -20.42
C PRO A 60 20.80 9.98 -20.69
N ASP A 61 21.89 9.82 -19.94
CA ASP A 61 22.82 8.69 -20.07
C ASP A 61 22.38 7.44 -19.30
N THR A 62 21.35 7.54 -18.45
CA THR A 62 20.83 6.41 -17.66
C THR A 62 19.31 6.47 -17.62
N GLN A 63 18.67 5.70 -18.49
CA GLN A 63 17.21 5.71 -18.65
C GLN A 63 16.57 4.56 -17.88
N ILE A 64 15.36 4.78 -17.38
CA ILE A 64 14.50 3.73 -16.80
C ILE A 64 13.39 3.40 -17.78
N VAL A 65 13.23 2.11 -18.08
CA VAL A 65 12.08 1.56 -18.80
C VAL A 65 11.24 0.74 -17.84
N THR A 66 9.97 1.09 -17.70
CA THR A 66 9.04 0.37 -16.85
C THR A 66 8.48 -0.86 -17.55
N MET A 67 8.54 -1.99 -16.87
CA MET A 67 7.84 -3.22 -17.23
C MET A 67 6.68 -3.41 -16.28
N VAL A 68 5.48 -3.13 -16.78
CA VAL A 68 4.25 -3.20 -15.97
C VAL A 68 3.73 -4.63 -15.93
N VAL A 69 3.47 -5.11 -14.72
CA VAL A 69 2.90 -6.43 -14.43
C VAL A 69 1.54 -6.23 -13.77
N ASN A 70 0.62 -7.15 -13.98
CA ASN A 70 -0.72 -7.07 -13.40
C ASN A 70 -0.68 -6.84 -11.89
N SER A 71 -1.66 -6.08 -11.39
CA SER A 71 -1.70 -5.54 -10.02
C SER A 71 -1.99 -6.55 -8.91
N SER A 72 -2.37 -7.81 -9.23
CA SER A 72 -2.56 -8.78 -8.16
C SER A 72 -1.21 -9.10 -7.51
N THR A 73 -1.15 -9.00 -6.19
CA THR A 73 0.07 -9.26 -5.41
C THR A 73 0.62 -10.67 -5.67
N ARG A 74 -0.25 -11.66 -5.83
CA ARG A 74 0.13 -13.04 -6.15
C ARG A 74 0.78 -13.14 -7.53
N ASP A 75 0.14 -12.59 -8.56
CA ASP A 75 0.66 -12.63 -9.94
C ASP A 75 1.97 -11.87 -10.06
N GLN A 76 2.10 -10.76 -9.33
CA GLN A 76 3.31 -9.98 -9.26
C GLN A 76 4.51 -10.83 -8.81
N PHE A 77 4.32 -11.62 -7.73
CA PHE A 77 5.41 -12.48 -7.24
C PHE A 77 5.86 -13.49 -8.31
N ASP A 78 4.94 -14.25 -8.90
CA ASP A 78 5.28 -15.32 -9.83
C ASP A 78 5.91 -14.76 -11.11
N LYS A 79 5.38 -13.66 -11.62
CA LYS A 79 5.91 -12.98 -12.80
C LYS A 79 7.29 -12.37 -12.53
N PHE A 80 7.46 -11.65 -11.42
CA PHE A 80 8.76 -11.06 -11.09
C PHE A 80 9.84 -12.11 -10.81
N ASN A 81 9.49 -13.25 -10.22
CA ASN A 81 10.44 -14.33 -9.97
C ASN A 81 11.02 -14.93 -11.26
N GLY A 82 10.24 -14.92 -12.36
CA GLY A 82 10.68 -15.38 -13.69
C GLY A 82 11.26 -14.27 -14.60
N THR A 83 11.28 -13.02 -14.13
CA THR A 83 11.61 -11.86 -14.95
C THR A 83 13.06 -11.40 -14.72
N ARG A 84 13.74 -11.04 -15.82
CA ARG A 84 14.98 -10.25 -15.74
C ARG A 84 14.62 -8.77 -15.66
N ALA A 85 14.97 -8.14 -14.55
CA ALA A 85 14.86 -6.71 -14.36
C ALA A 85 16.03 -6.24 -13.49
N ASP A 86 16.39 -4.97 -13.59
CA ASP A 86 17.45 -4.36 -12.80
C ASP A 86 16.93 -3.91 -11.44
N ILE A 87 15.70 -3.41 -11.43
CA ILE A 87 15.01 -2.91 -10.24
C ILE A 87 13.64 -3.60 -10.14
N PHE A 88 13.30 -4.07 -8.96
CA PHE A 88 11.98 -4.59 -8.63
C PHE A 88 11.25 -3.64 -7.68
N ASN A 89 10.01 -3.28 -8.00
CA ASN A 89 9.08 -2.63 -7.08
C ASN A 89 8.25 -3.72 -6.39
N LEU A 90 8.68 -4.16 -5.22
CA LEU A 90 8.12 -5.29 -4.48
C LEU A 90 7.11 -4.82 -3.45
N ASP A 91 5.95 -5.50 -3.37
CA ASP A 91 5.12 -5.41 -2.17
C ASP A 91 5.93 -5.90 -0.94
N ALA A 92 5.71 -5.26 0.20
CA ALA A 92 6.46 -5.51 1.43
C ALA A 92 6.48 -7.00 1.84
N ILE A 93 5.38 -7.73 1.57
CA ILE A 93 5.28 -9.17 1.88
C ILE A 93 6.21 -10.05 1.04
N HIS A 94 6.66 -9.57 -0.12
CA HIS A 94 7.51 -10.33 -1.02
C HIS A 94 9.00 -10.12 -0.77
N ILE A 95 9.39 -9.05 -0.08
CA ILE A 95 10.78 -8.67 0.13
C ILE A 95 11.56 -9.83 0.76
N GLN A 96 11.06 -10.44 1.84
CA GLN A 96 11.75 -11.54 2.52
C GLN A 96 11.88 -12.79 1.62
N ARG A 97 10.88 -13.08 0.81
CA ARG A 97 10.92 -14.22 -0.12
C ARG A 97 11.93 -14.01 -1.24
N PHE A 98 12.00 -12.79 -1.80
CA PHE A 98 13.00 -12.43 -2.82
C PHE A 98 14.43 -12.47 -2.24
N ALA A 99 14.61 -11.97 -1.02
CA ALA A 99 15.89 -12.04 -0.30
C ALA A 99 16.31 -13.47 -0.03
N ALA A 100 15.42 -14.32 0.50
CA ALA A 100 15.69 -15.72 0.79
C ALA A 100 16.03 -16.53 -0.47
N LYS A 101 15.42 -16.20 -1.62
CA LYS A 101 15.76 -16.79 -2.92
C LYS A 101 17.02 -16.21 -3.55
N GLY A 102 17.65 -15.23 -2.93
CA GLY A 102 18.83 -14.56 -3.44
C GLY A 102 18.57 -13.78 -4.73
N ARG A 103 17.35 -13.30 -4.98
CA ARG A 103 16.97 -12.54 -6.19
C ARG A 103 17.30 -11.06 -6.11
N ILE A 104 17.46 -10.54 -4.91
CA ILE A 104 17.79 -9.15 -4.62
C ILE A 104 19.04 -9.05 -3.77
N VAL A 105 19.69 -7.90 -3.79
CA VAL A 105 20.88 -7.60 -3.00
C VAL A 105 20.59 -6.53 -1.96
N PRO A 106 21.27 -6.55 -0.81
CA PRO A 106 21.07 -5.52 0.20
C PRO A 106 21.62 -4.17 -0.29
N LEU A 107 20.97 -3.09 0.14
CA LEU A 107 21.28 -1.71 -0.18
C LEU A 107 21.62 -0.94 1.09
N THR A 108 22.60 -0.03 0.99
CA THR A 108 22.90 0.91 2.08
C THR A 108 21.88 2.04 2.04
N PRO A 109 21.16 2.30 3.14
CA PRO A 109 20.19 3.39 3.19
C PRO A 109 20.90 4.75 3.13
N ARG A 110 20.19 5.75 2.58
CA ARG A 110 20.60 7.15 2.75
C ARG A 110 20.23 7.62 4.15
N ASN A 111 21.17 8.30 4.80
CA ASN A 111 20.98 8.82 6.16
C ASN A 111 20.17 10.12 6.21
N ASP A 112 19.85 10.71 5.06
CA ASP A 112 19.13 11.98 4.92
C ASP A 112 17.60 11.86 4.88
N ILE A 113 17.07 10.62 4.89
CA ILE A 113 15.61 10.37 4.88
C ILE A 113 15.17 9.82 6.23
N SER A 114 14.34 10.60 6.93
CA SER A 114 13.72 10.17 8.18
C SER A 114 12.50 9.28 7.91
N LEU A 115 12.72 7.97 7.79
CA LEU A 115 11.65 6.99 7.56
C LEU A 115 10.78 6.81 8.81
N LEU A 116 9.48 6.57 8.60
CA LEU A 116 8.59 6.09 9.66
C LEU A 116 9.09 4.74 10.18
N SER A 117 9.06 4.54 11.50
CA SER A 117 9.66 3.36 12.15
C SER A 117 9.07 2.03 11.66
N GLN A 118 7.77 1.97 11.45
CA GLN A 118 7.09 0.77 10.95
C GLN A 118 7.51 0.44 9.52
N VAL A 119 7.65 1.47 8.67
CA VAL A 119 8.09 1.32 7.27
C VAL A 119 9.54 0.86 7.18
N ARG A 120 10.42 1.43 8.02
CA ARG A 120 11.82 0.99 8.12
C ARG A 120 11.91 -0.49 8.44
N ARG A 121 11.15 -0.95 9.44
CA ARG A 121 11.17 -2.32 9.96
C ARG A 121 10.89 -3.38 8.90
N VAL A 122 9.90 -3.17 8.02
CA VAL A 122 9.51 -4.16 7.00
C VAL A 122 10.48 -4.26 5.83
N SER A 123 11.32 -3.27 5.65
CA SER A 123 12.27 -3.16 4.53
C SER A 123 13.71 -3.49 4.92
N GLN A 124 14.03 -3.37 6.21
CA GLN A 124 15.38 -3.55 6.73
C GLN A 124 15.78 -5.02 6.77
N ARG A 125 17.06 -5.29 6.48
CA ARG A 125 17.68 -6.58 6.68
C ARG A 125 17.92 -6.79 8.18
N ALA A 126 17.38 -7.87 8.72
CA ALA A 126 17.45 -8.16 10.15
C ALA A 126 18.90 -8.11 10.68
N GLY A 127 19.10 -7.41 11.80
CA GLY A 127 20.39 -7.30 12.49
C GLY A 127 21.42 -6.39 11.81
N THR A 128 21.03 -5.62 10.80
CA THR A 128 21.92 -4.67 10.10
C THR A 128 21.22 -3.33 9.86
N ASP A 129 21.97 -2.32 9.38
CA ASP A 129 21.40 -1.06 8.90
C ASP A 129 21.06 -1.09 7.39
N GLU A 130 21.33 -2.20 6.72
CA GLU A 130 21.01 -2.36 5.30
C GLU A 130 19.53 -2.62 5.06
N PHE A 131 19.06 -2.30 3.87
CA PHE A 131 17.72 -2.62 3.39
C PHE A 131 17.75 -3.72 2.32
N TRP A 132 16.78 -4.63 2.35
CA TRP A 132 16.52 -5.50 1.22
C TRP A 132 15.81 -4.76 0.08
N ALA A 133 15.03 -3.74 0.41
CA ALA A 133 14.38 -2.83 -0.53
C ALA A 133 14.24 -1.45 0.12
N VAL A 134 14.51 -0.38 -0.62
CA VAL A 134 14.28 0.99 -0.12
C VAL A 134 12.78 1.29 -0.19
N PRO A 135 12.14 1.72 0.90
CA PRO A 135 10.71 2.01 0.90
C PRO A 135 10.34 3.06 -0.15
N PHE A 136 9.41 2.71 -1.05
CA PHE A 136 8.97 3.58 -2.15
C PHE A 136 7.66 4.30 -1.81
N ASN A 137 6.66 3.57 -1.39
CA ASN A 137 5.46 4.08 -0.77
C ASN A 137 5.05 3.15 0.37
N THR A 138 4.35 3.68 1.35
CA THR A 138 3.67 2.85 2.34
C THR A 138 2.17 2.84 2.10
N ASP A 139 1.47 2.01 2.84
CA ASP A 139 0.03 1.92 2.77
C ASP A 139 -0.55 1.42 4.08
N VAL A 140 -1.82 1.72 4.33
CA VAL A 140 -2.56 1.26 5.50
C VAL A 140 -4.05 1.32 5.21
N GLY A 141 -4.82 0.37 5.69
CA GLY A 141 -6.28 0.43 5.57
C GLY A 141 -6.86 1.66 6.26
N MET A 142 -7.77 2.36 5.57
CA MET A 142 -8.47 3.54 6.07
C MET A 142 -9.99 3.32 6.02
N LEU A 143 -10.69 3.96 6.92
CA LEU A 143 -12.16 4.03 6.91
C LEU A 143 -12.61 5.27 6.15
N PHE A 144 -13.01 5.10 4.90
CA PHE A 144 -13.66 6.15 4.12
C PHE A 144 -15.08 6.32 4.62
N ARG A 145 -15.52 7.57 4.78
CA ARG A 145 -16.87 7.87 5.24
C ARG A 145 -17.48 9.05 4.49
N ARG A 146 -18.79 8.98 4.26
CA ARG A 146 -19.58 10.09 3.76
C ARG A 146 -20.06 10.94 4.95
N VAL A 147 -19.76 12.22 4.91
CA VAL A 147 -20.13 13.20 5.96
C VAL A 147 -21.05 14.22 5.36
N SER A 148 -22.31 14.23 5.80
CA SER A 148 -23.33 15.18 5.34
C SER A 148 -23.33 16.48 6.14
N ASP A 149 -22.97 16.41 7.44
CA ASP A 149 -22.82 17.58 8.31
C ASP A 149 -21.38 17.71 8.78
N LYS A 150 -20.75 18.83 8.40
CA LYS A 150 -19.32 19.07 8.67
C LYS A 150 -19.03 19.36 10.15
N THR A 151 -20.04 19.68 10.95
CA THR A 151 -19.85 20.21 12.30
C THR A 151 -20.03 19.18 13.41
N ALA A 152 -20.74 18.09 13.16
CA ALA A 152 -21.25 17.20 14.22
C ALA A 152 -21.02 15.69 13.98
N ASP A 153 -20.15 15.29 13.03
CA ASP A 153 -19.97 13.86 12.74
C ASP A 153 -18.70 13.32 13.40
N PRO A 154 -18.81 12.70 14.61
CA PRO A 154 -17.68 12.08 15.25
C PRO A 154 -17.12 10.96 14.34
N GLU A 155 -15.80 10.80 14.34
CA GLU A 155 -15.14 9.73 13.61
C GLU A 155 -15.39 8.37 14.31
N PRO A 156 -16.24 7.47 13.74
CA PRO A 156 -16.47 6.17 14.34
C PRO A 156 -15.28 5.26 14.08
N THR A 157 -15.03 4.36 15.01
CA THR A 157 -14.12 3.24 14.78
C THR A 157 -14.78 2.16 13.90
N LEU A 158 -13.97 1.33 13.25
CA LEU A 158 -14.48 0.17 12.51
C LEU A 158 -15.37 -0.73 13.39
N ARG A 159 -15.00 -0.90 14.65
CA ARG A 159 -15.78 -1.68 15.63
C ARG A 159 -17.18 -1.09 15.84
N GLU A 160 -17.28 0.23 15.96
CA GLU A 160 -18.57 0.91 16.09
C GLU A 160 -19.39 0.82 14.81
N VAL A 161 -18.77 1.01 13.65
CA VAL A 161 -19.43 0.84 12.34
C VAL A 161 -20.03 -0.57 12.22
N MET A 162 -19.25 -1.60 12.54
CA MET A 162 -19.68 -3.00 12.46
C MET A 162 -20.77 -3.36 13.48
N ARG A 163 -20.83 -2.66 14.61
CA ARG A 163 -21.89 -2.82 15.60
C ARG A 163 -23.18 -2.10 15.20
N ASP A 164 -23.07 -0.85 14.81
CA ASP A 164 -24.22 0.06 14.70
C ASP A 164 -24.77 0.16 13.27
N ALA A 165 -23.90 0.11 12.26
CA ALA A 165 -24.28 0.31 10.87
C ALA A 165 -23.60 -0.67 9.88
N PRO A 166 -23.58 -1.99 10.15
CA PRO A 166 -22.87 -2.95 9.30
C PRO A 166 -23.41 -2.97 7.86
N ALA A 167 -24.70 -2.74 7.63
CA ALA A 167 -25.29 -2.72 6.29
C ALA A 167 -24.84 -1.52 5.45
N SER A 168 -24.26 -0.49 6.07
CA SER A 168 -23.72 0.70 5.40
C SER A 168 -22.22 0.61 5.13
N PHE A 169 -21.60 -0.51 5.44
CA PHE A 169 -20.16 -0.76 5.27
C PHE A 169 -19.88 -1.69 4.10
N VAL A 170 -18.79 -1.41 3.39
CA VAL A 170 -18.21 -2.30 2.37
C VAL A 170 -16.70 -2.46 2.57
N GLY A 171 -16.20 -3.67 2.38
CA GLY A 171 -14.76 -4.00 2.43
C GLY A 171 -14.41 -5.14 1.48
N GLN A 172 -13.11 -5.36 1.27
CA GLN A 172 -12.59 -6.50 0.51
C GLN A 172 -12.66 -7.76 1.41
N LEU A 173 -13.87 -8.27 1.58
CA LEU A 173 -14.20 -9.39 2.48
C LEU A 173 -14.67 -10.64 1.73
N ASP A 174 -14.63 -10.64 0.40
CA ASP A 174 -14.93 -11.79 -0.43
C ASP A 174 -13.71 -12.21 -1.25
N THR A 175 -13.78 -13.36 -1.88
CA THR A 175 -12.74 -13.90 -2.75
C THR A 175 -13.32 -14.23 -4.12
N VAL A 176 -12.52 -14.13 -5.17
CA VAL A 176 -12.91 -14.58 -6.51
C VAL A 176 -12.52 -16.05 -6.68
N GLY A 177 -13.46 -16.94 -6.47
CA GLY A 177 -13.23 -18.39 -6.54
C GLY A 177 -12.32 -18.88 -5.41
N THR A 178 -11.39 -19.79 -5.70
CA THR A 178 -10.44 -20.37 -4.74
C THR A 178 -9.12 -19.59 -4.66
N GLN A 179 -9.04 -18.43 -5.29
CA GLN A 179 -7.79 -17.66 -5.30
C GLN A 179 -7.63 -16.84 -4.03
N THR A 180 -6.44 -16.94 -3.42
CA THR A 180 -6.05 -16.09 -2.31
C THR A 180 -5.91 -14.67 -2.81
N ASP A 181 -6.76 -13.78 -2.32
CA ASP A 181 -6.60 -12.34 -2.50
C ASP A 181 -5.96 -11.75 -1.25
N GLU A 182 -4.87 -11.04 -1.42
CA GLU A 182 -4.18 -10.36 -0.32
C GLU A 182 -5.09 -9.32 0.35
N ALA A 183 -5.96 -8.68 -0.42
CA ALA A 183 -6.94 -7.74 0.11
C ALA A 183 -7.88 -8.41 1.13
N PHE A 184 -8.32 -9.65 0.88
CA PHE A 184 -9.11 -10.44 1.81
C PHE A 184 -8.34 -10.71 3.11
N VAL A 185 -7.10 -11.20 3.02
CA VAL A 185 -6.25 -11.47 4.20
C VAL A 185 -6.12 -10.23 5.08
N VAL A 186 -5.79 -9.09 4.47
CA VAL A 186 -5.62 -7.82 5.19
C VAL A 186 -6.92 -7.38 5.85
N ASN A 187 -8.05 -7.41 5.12
CA ASN A 187 -9.34 -6.99 5.68
C ASN A 187 -9.80 -7.88 6.84
N VAL A 188 -9.63 -9.20 6.73
CA VAL A 188 -9.98 -10.14 7.81
C VAL A 188 -9.09 -9.91 9.04
N LEU A 189 -7.79 -9.67 8.86
CA LEU A 189 -6.88 -9.31 9.95
C LEU A 189 -7.28 -7.99 10.61
N GLU A 190 -7.61 -6.96 9.85
CA GLU A 190 -8.05 -5.66 10.38
C GLU A 190 -9.36 -5.77 11.15
N GLN A 191 -10.31 -6.59 10.68
CA GLN A 191 -11.55 -6.88 11.43
C GLN A 191 -11.27 -7.62 12.74
N ALA A 192 -10.35 -8.59 12.74
CA ALA A 192 -9.93 -9.29 13.95
C ALA A 192 -9.24 -8.33 14.93
N LEU A 193 -8.32 -7.49 14.45
CA LEU A 193 -7.60 -6.48 15.23
C LEU A 193 -8.52 -5.40 15.81
N ALA A 194 -9.57 -5.02 15.09
CA ALA A 194 -10.57 -4.09 15.60
C ALA A 194 -11.31 -4.64 16.83
N ARG A 195 -11.30 -5.95 16.99
CA ARG A 195 -11.95 -6.65 18.09
C ARG A 195 -10.99 -7.00 19.24
N ASP A 196 -9.83 -7.55 18.87
CA ASP A 196 -8.76 -7.93 19.80
C ASP A 196 -7.40 -7.64 19.17
N ASP A 197 -6.71 -6.65 19.67
CA ASP A 197 -5.42 -6.22 19.14
C ASP A 197 -4.25 -7.18 19.47
N ALA A 198 -4.46 -8.14 20.38
CA ALA A 198 -3.50 -9.20 20.68
C ALA A 198 -3.42 -10.29 19.58
N ILE A 199 -4.33 -10.28 18.60
CA ILE A 199 -4.29 -11.21 17.45
C ILE A 199 -3.00 -11.13 16.65
N LEU A 200 -2.44 -9.92 16.52
CA LEU A 200 -1.18 -9.67 15.82
C LEU A 200 -0.35 -8.66 16.61
N SER A 201 0.86 -9.04 16.99
CA SER A 201 1.73 -8.16 17.77
C SER A 201 2.25 -6.97 16.92
N PRO A 202 2.81 -5.91 17.56
CA PRO A 202 3.48 -4.81 16.84
C PRO A 202 4.63 -5.26 15.93
N ASP A 203 5.18 -6.44 16.16
CA ASP A 203 6.27 -7.02 15.37
C ASP A 203 5.79 -8.04 14.32
N GLY A 204 4.47 -8.17 14.11
CA GLY A 204 3.90 -9.06 13.11
C GLY A 204 3.82 -10.54 13.53
N VAL A 205 3.87 -10.82 14.84
CA VAL A 205 3.69 -12.17 15.36
C VAL A 205 2.23 -12.44 15.66
N LEU A 206 1.68 -13.48 15.03
CA LEU A 206 0.28 -13.88 15.21
C LEU A 206 0.04 -14.59 16.56
N SER A 207 -1.13 -14.37 17.12
CA SER A 207 -1.65 -15.22 18.20
C SER A 207 -2.01 -16.60 17.66
N PHE A 208 -1.63 -17.65 18.41
CA PHE A 208 -2.02 -19.03 18.12
C PHE A 208 -3.10 -19.55 19.10
N SER A 209 -3.90 -18.65 19.66
CA SER A 209 -5.05 -18.96 20.50
C SER A 209 -6.32 -19.09 19.68
N LEU A 210 -6.84 -20.31 19.54
CA LEU A 210 -8.10 -20.56 18.84
C LEU A 210 -9.29 -19.78 19.42
N GLY A 211 -9.34 -19.63 20.75
CA GLY A 211 -10.38 -18.86 21.44
C GLY A 211 -10.39 -17.41 21.00
N GLN A 212 -9.21 -16.77 20.99
CA GLN A 212 -9.08 -15.37 20.54
C GLN A 212 -9.56 -15.17 19.09
N TRP A 213 -9.18 -16.07 18.18
CA TRP A 213 -9.61 -15.99 16.78
C TRP A 213 -11.12 -16.13 16.62
N ARG A 214 -11.75 -17.07 17.35
CA ARG A 214 -13.20 -17.23 17.32
C ARG A 214 -13.93 -16.00 17.85
N ASP A 215 -13.46 -15.45 18.96
CA ASP A 215 -14.05 -14.25 19.57
C ASP A 215 -13.87 -13.01 18.69
N ALA A 216 -12.71 -12.91 18.04
CA ALA A 216 -12.41 -11.79 17.15
C ALA A 216 -13.21 -11.81 15.85
N LEU A 217 -13.35 -12.98 15.20
CA LEU A 217 -14.02 -13.11 13.90
C LEU A 217 -15.51 -13.46 14.00
N GLY A 218 -16.01 -13.90 15.15
CA GLY A 218 -17.40 -14.29 15.33
C GLY A 218 -18.42 -13.24 14.91
N PRO A 219 -18.29 -11.97 15.34
CA PRO A 219 -19.20 -10.90 14.93
C PRO A 219 -19.18 -10.64 13.41
N LEU A 220 -18.02 -10.71 12.75
CA LEU A 220 -17.90 -10.58 11.31
C LEU A 220 -18.61 -11.74 10.59
N ALA A 221 -18.37 -12.98 11.04
CA ALA A 221 -19.01 -14.17 10.47
C ALA A 221 -20.55 -14.07 10.56
N ASP A 222 -21.07 -13.63 11.69
CA ASP A 222 -22.50 -13.39 11.86
C ASP A 222 -23.05 -12.30 10.92
N ALA A 223 -22.32 -11.20 10.78
CA ALA A 223 -22.72 -10.10 9.91
C ALA A 223 -22.74 -10.52 8.43
N ILE A 224 -21.75 -11.28 7.97
CA ILE A 224 -21.67 -11.79 6.59
C ILE A 224 -22.81 -12.80 6.33
N ARG A 225 -22.96 -13.81 7.18
CA ARG A 225 -24.02 -14.83 7.03
C ARG A 225 -25.43 -14.23 7.02
N ARG A 226 -25.65 -13.19 7.77
CA ARG A 226 -26.91 -12.44 7.78
C ARG A 226 -27.03 -11.41 6.67
N LYS A 227 -26.07 -11.33 5.76
CA LYS A 227 -26.01 -10.36 4.66
C LYS A 227 -26.11 -8.90 5.15
N ARG A 228 -25.51 -8.60 6.29
CA ARG A 228 -25.50 -7.27 6.91
C ARG A 228 -24.26 -6.46 6.57
N VAL A 229 -23.28 -7.04 5.87
CA VAL A 229 -22.04 -6.42 5.41
C VAL A 229 -21.97 -6.58 3.91
N ASN A 230 -21.56 -5.51 3.22
CA ASN A 230 -21.30 -5.59 1.78
C ASN A 230 -19.84 -6.05 1.60
N ALA A 231 -19.67 -7.25 1.08
CA ALA A 231 -18.39 -7.86 0.78
C ALA A 231 -18.14 -7.80 -0.73
N GLU A 232 -16.97 -7.30 -1.10
CA GLU A 232 -16.49 -7.28 -2.47
C GLU A 232 -15.09 -7.90 -2.49
N ALA A 233 -14.64 -8.41 -3.65
CA ALA A 233 -13.37 -9.10 -3.72
C ALA A 233 -12.19 -8.12 -3.86
N GLY A 234 -12.30 -7.12 -4.73
CA GLY A 234 -11.21 -6.22 -5.09
C GLY A 234 -11.39 -4.78 -4.62
N GLU A 235 -10.33 -4.00 -4.72
CA GLU A 235 -10.30 -2.58 -4.36
C GLU A 235 -11.23 -1.75 -5.25
N ASP A 236 -11.20 -2.01 -6.56
CA ASP A 236 -12.06 -1.34 -7.54
C ASP A 236 -13.52 -1.70 -7.35
N ASP A 237 -13.81 -2.98 -7.03
CA ASP A 237 -15.16 -3.45 -6.76
C ASP A 237 -15.72 -2.78 -5.52
N THR A 238 -14.92 -2.69 -4.47
CA THR A 238 -15.26 -1.99 -3.22
C THR A 238 -15.56 -0.52 -3.48
N THR A 239 -14.72 0.17 -4.25
CA THR A 239 -14.92 1.57 -4.64
C THR A 239 -16.21 1.73 -5.45
N ARG A 240 -16.46 0.87 -6.44
CA ARG A 240 -17.68 0.88 -7.24
C ARG A 240 -18.93 0.60 -6.39
N ALA A 241 -18.86 -0.34 -5.45
CA ALA A 241 -19.97 -0.64 -4.55
C ALA A 241 -20.28 0.54 -3.63
N PHE A 242 -19.26 1.19 -3.06
CA PHE A 242 -19.40 2.38 -2.26
C PHE A 242 -20.09 3.51 -3.02
N GLN A 243 -19.72 3.75 -4.28
CA GLN A 243 -20.31 4.78 -5.12
C GLN A 243 -21.75 4.47 -5.56
N ARG A 244 -22.01 3.21 -6.00
CA ARG A 244 -23.32 2.84 -6.60
C ARG A 244 -24.41 2.62 -5.57
N ARG A 245 -24.06 2.14 -4.37
CA ARG A 245 -25.03 1.75 -3.33
C ARG A 245 -25.27 2.86 -2.31
N ASP A 246 -24.65 4.00 -2.46
CA ASP A 246 -24.69 5.12 -1.51
C ASP A 246 -24.36 4.71 -0.06
N LEU A 247 -23.36 3.84 0.06
CA LEU A 247 -22.91 3.33 1.35
C LEU A 247 -22.20 4.44 2.14
N ARG A 248 -22.37 4.42 3.45
CA ARG A 248 -21.79 5.45 4.34
C ARG A 248 -20.33 5.19 4.64
N TYR A 249 -19.89 3.94 4.67
CA TYR A 249 -18.55 3.54 5.08
C TYR A 249 -17.93 2.55 4.08
N MET A 250 -16.63 2.73 3.84
CA MET A 250 -15.83 1.83 3.02
C MET A 250 -14.45 1.66 3.63
N ARG A 251 -13.94 0.43 3.68
CA ARG A 251 -12.51 0.19 3.89
C ARG A 251 -11.81 0.20 2.54
N ASN A 252 -10.79 1.05 2.40
CA ASN A 252 -9.92 1.04 1.21
C ASN A 252 -8.57 1.70 1.54
N TRP A 253 -7.67 1.78 0.57
CA TRP A 253 -6.34 2.38 0.68
C TRP A 253 -6.38 3.90 0.41
N PRO A 254 -5.46 4.69 1.01
CA PRO A 254 -5.37 6.14 0.81
C PRO A 254 -5.28 6.56 -0.65
N VAL A 255 -4.60 5.76 -1.49
CA VAL A 255 -4.39 6.04 -2.92
C VAL A 255 -5.70 6.21 -3.70
N GLY A 256 -6.79 5.60 -3.25
CA GLY A 256 -8.13 5.77 -3.84
C GLY A 256 -8.80 7.12 -3.55
N PHE A 257 -8.35 7.85 -2.51
CA PHE A 257 -9.02 9.06 -2.07
C PHE A 257 -9.08 10.19 -3.11
N PRO A 258 -8.00 10.57 -3.82
CA PRO A 258 -8.05 11.69 -4.76
C PRO A 258 -9.03 11.48 -5.91
N ALA A 259 -9.12 10.26 -6.44
CA ALA A 259 -10.06 9.93 -7.52
C ALA A 259 -11.50 9.94 -7.02
N LEU A 260 -11.76 9.30 -5.87
CA LEU A 260 -13.08 9.23 -5.26
C LEU A 260 -13.59 10.61 -4.84
N SER A 261 -12.76 11.43 -4.20
CA SER A 261 -13.12 12.79 -3.77
C SER A 261 -13.49 13.68 -4.95
N ARG A 262 -12.76 13.61 -6.07
CA ARG A 262 -13.10 14.37 -7.29
C ARG A 262 -14.43 13.95 -7.89
N THR A 263 -14.67 12.64 -7.98
CA THR A 263 -15.91 12.10 -8.56
C THR A 263 -17.12 12.48 -7.72
N GLU A 264 -17.02 12.39 -6.41
CA GLU A 264 -18.12 12.73 -5.51
C GLU A 264 -18.35 14.25 -5.46
N SER A 265 -17.30 15.06 -5.41
CA SER A 265 -17.42 16.53 -5.40
C SER A 265 -18.05 17.10 -6.68
N ALA A 266 -18.03 16.35 -7.78
CA ALA A 266 -18.68 16.75 -9.03
C ALA A 266 -20.21 16.57 -9.02
N LYS A 267 -20.77 15.86 -8.04
CA LYS A 267 -22.22 15.64 -7.91
C LYS A 267 -22.84 16.75 -7.06
N PRO A 268 -23.99 17.32 -7.45
CA PRO A 268 -24.69 18.32 -6.63
C PRO A 268 -25.22 17.70 -5.33
N ASN A 269 -25.08 18.42 -4.23
CA ASN A 269 -25.58 18.07 -2.89
C ASN A 269 -24.97 16.75 -2.31
N THR A 270 -23.73 16.41 -2.66
CA THR A 270 -23.07 15.21 -2.12
C THR A 270 -22.41 15.47 -0.79
N ALA A 271 -22.39 14.42 0.03
CA ALA A 271 -21.62 14.35 1.25
C ALA A 271 -20.12 14.43 0.95
N GLU A 272 -19.35 15.09 1.82
CA GLU A 272 -17.90 15.10 1.75
C GLU A 272 -17.36 13.71 2.08
N ILE A 273 -16.35 13.26 1.33
CA ILE A 273 -15.61 12.03 1.66
C ILE A 273 -14.46 12.39 2.59
N ARG A 274 -14.40 11.74 3.73
CA ARG A 274 -13.31 11.85 4.71
C ARG A 274 -12.65 10.52 4.96
N LEU A 275 -11.35 10.57 5.26
CA LEU A 275 -10.59 9.41 5.73
C LEU A 275 -10.56 9.42 7.26
N GLY A 276 -10.98 8.30 7.85
CA GLY A 276 -10.81 7.96 9.23
C GLY A 276 -9.81 6.81 9.41
N ARG A 277 -9.44 6.56 10.65
CA ARG A 277 -8.51 5.49 11.02
C ARG A 277 -9.26 4.20 11.33
N LEU A 278 -8.60 3.08 11.08
CA LEU A 278 -8.96 1.82 11.73
C LEU A 278 -8.36 1.82 13.15
N PRO A 279 -8.92 1.07 14.10
CA PRO A 279 -8.35 0.91 15.45
C PRO A 279 -6.89 0.48 15.39
N THR A 280 -6.60 -0.52 14.56
CA THR A 280 -5.26 -0.97 14.20
C THR A 280 -5.30 -1.39 12.73
N GLY A 281 -4.56 -0.70 11.86
CA GLY A 281 -4.44 -1.05 10.46
C GLY A 281 -3.32 -2.08 10.22
N ILE A 282 -3.36 -2.72 9.08
CA ILE A 282 -2.28 -3.56 8.58
C ILE A 282 -1.38 -2.72 7.69
N LEU A 283 -0.07 -2.73 7.97
CA LEU A 283 0.93 -2.04 7.17
C LEU A 283 1.07 -2.70 5.81
N GLY A 284 0.92 -1.90 4.78
CA GLY A 284 1.20 -2.22 3.39
C GLY A 284 2.30 -1.34 2.82
N GLY A 285 2.44 -1.39 1.51
CA GLY A 285 3.37 -0.56 0.76
C GLY A 285 4.36 -1.37 -0.06
N GLN A 286 5.21 -0.65 -0.76
CA GLN A 286 6.15 -1.22 -1.71
C GLN A 286 7.54 -0.65 -1.51
N GLY A 287 8.55 -1.45 -1.88
CA GLY A 287 9.95 -1.05 -1.84
C GLY A 287 10.67 -1.35 -3.15
N LEU A 288 11.64 -0.51 -3.49
CA LEU A 288 12.51 -0.68 -4.65
C LEU A 288 13.75 -1.48 -4.24
N ALA A 289 13.96 -2.61 -4.90
CA ALA A 289 15.08 -3.51 -4.66
C ALA A 289 15.93 -3.65 -5.91
N VAL A 290 17.26 -3.72 -5.75
CA VAL A 290 18.17 -4.03 -6.84
C VAL A 290 18.22 -5.54 -7.07
N SER A 291 18.02 -5.95 -8.31
CA SER A 291 18.19 -7.34 -8.74
C SER A 291 19.63 -7.81 -8.50
N ARG A 292 19.79 -9.08 -8.12
CA ARG A 292 21.12 -9.72 -8.09
C ARG A 292 21.77 -9.74 -9.48
N ASP A 293 20.95 -9.83 -10.53
CA ASP A 293 21.40 -9.96 -11.92
C ASP A 293 21.60 -8.58 -12.59
N CYS A 294 21.48 -7.47 -11.85
CA CYS A 294 21.71 -6.13 -12.35
C CYS A 294 23.22 -5.89 -12.61
N GLU A 295 23.56 -5.60 -13.85
CA GLU A 295 24.94 -5.31 -14.27
C GLU A 295 25.36 -3.87 -13.96
N HIS A 296 24.38 -2.94 -13.82
CA HIS A 296 24.57 -1.51 -13.56
C HIS A 296 24.07 -1.13 -12.16
N ARG A 297 24.65 -1.79 -11.16
CA ARG A 297 24.18 -1.69 -9.77
C ARG A 297 24.23 -0.27 -9.21
N GLU A 298 25.32 0.47 -9.45
CA GLU A 298 25.49 1.84 -8.96
C GLU A 298 24.44 2.78 -9.56
N GLU A 299 24.15 2.63 -10.84
CA GLU A 299 23.12 3.40 -11.55
C GLU A 299 21.71 3.04 -11.02
N ALA A 300 21.45 1.77 -10.78
CA ALA A 300 20.19 1.30 -10.18
C ALA A 300 20.01 1.87 -8.77
N GLU A 301 21.05 1.89 -7.94
CA GLU A 301 21.02 2.49 -6.61
C GLU A 301 20.76 3.99 -6.67
N ARG A 302 21.42 4.72 -7.60
CA ARG A 302 21.17 6.16 -7.80
C ARG A 302 19.73 6.43 -8.24
N ALA A 303 19.21 5.60 -9.15
CA ALA A 303 17.81 5.70 -9.60
C ALA A 303 16.84 5.45 -8.45
N ILE A 304 17.06 4.42 -7.65
CA ILE A 304 16.25 4.13 -6.45
C ILE A 304 16.28 5.32 -5.49
N HIS A 305 17.46 5.88 -5.23
CA HIS A 305 17.59 7.02 -4.32
C HIS A 305 16.79 8.24 -4.82
N PHE A 306 16.83 8.53 -6.12
CA PHE A 306 16.01 9.59 -6.71
C PHE A 306 14.51 9.33 -6.56
N LEU A 307 14.08 8.10 -6.88
CA LEU A 307 12.67 7.72 -6.84
C LEU A 307 12.09 7.67 -5.41
N THR A 308 12.95 7.59 -4.39
CA THR A 308 12.54 7.45 -2.99
C THR A 308 12.92 8.65 -2.11
N ASP A 309 13.55 9.68 -2.66
CA ASP A 309 13.95 10.87 -1.92
C ASP A 309 12.75 11.70 -1.43
N THR A 310 13.01 12.68 -0.58
CA THR A 310 11.96 13.55 -0.02
C THR A 310 11.13 14.28 -1.09
N PRO A 311 11.70 14.86 -2.17
CA PRO A 311 10.95 15.40 -3.29
C PRO A 311 10.00 14.39 -3.95
N ALA A 312 10.47 13.17 -4.22
CA ALA A 312 9.66 12.10 -4.78
C ALA A 312 8.51 11.71 -3.85
N GLN A 313 8.77 11.59 -2.55
CA GLN A 313 7.76 11.29 -1.54
C GLN A 313 6.67 12.37 -1.46
N LYS A 314 7.04 13.66 -1.54
CA LYS A 314 6.09 14.77 -1.59
C LYS A 314 5.23 14.72 -2.86
N LEU A 315 5.85 14.43 -4.00
CA LEU A 315 5.14 14.27 -5.25
C LEU A 315 4.12 13.12 -5.18
N LEU A 316 4.55 11.92 -4.77
CA LEU A 316 3.68 10.75 -4.64
C LEU A 316 2.49 11.01 -3.69
N ALA A 317 2.70 11.77 -2.61
CA ALA A 317 1.61 12.16 -1.71
C ALA A 317 0.51 12.93 -2.42
N THR A 318 0.84 13.77 -3.42
CA THR A 318 -0.17 14.51 -4.19
C THR A 318 -1.02 13.61 -5.10
N PHE A 319 -0.55 12.41 -5.40
CA PHE A 319 -1.27 11.37 -6.13
C PHE A 319 -2.02 10.39 -5.20
N GLY A 320 -1.92 10.58 -3.89
CA GLY A 320 -2.63 9.78 -2.90
C GLY A 320 -1.82 8.64 -2.29
N PHE A 321 -0.57 8.44 -2.69
CA PHE A 321 0.31 7.47 -2.03
C PHE A 321 0.68 7.97 -0.63
N ALA A 322 0.67 7.09 0.35
CA ALA A 322 1.16 7.41 1.67
C ALA A 322 2.71 7.48 1.65
N PRO A 323 3.32 8.59 2.09
CA PRO A 323 4.77 8.75 2.13
C PRO A 323 5.44 7.79 3.12
N THR A 324 6.67 7.43 2.81
CA THR A 324 7.51 6.60 3.70
C THR A 324 8.30 7.42 4.71
N GLY A 325 8.57 8.69 4.38
CA GLY A 325 9.35 9.63 5.19
C GLY A 325 8.50 10.69 5.88
N VAL A 326 8.94 11.08 7.09
CA VAL A 326 8.25 12.05 7.96
C VAL A 326 8.05 13.41 7.27
N ASP A 327 9.05 13.88 6.53
CA ASP A 327 9.09 15.23 5.96
C ASP A 327 7.98 15.49 4.94
N ALA A 328 7.55 14.48 4.21
CA ALA A 328 6.46 14.60 3.26
C ALA A 328 5.10 14.82 3.96
N TYR A 329 4.91 14.32 5.17
CA TYR A 329 3.67 14.49 5.94
C TYR A 329 3.49 15.90 6.51
N ILE A 330 4.57 16.65 6.69
CA ILE A 330 4.54 18.03 7.20
C ILE A 330 4.63 19.08 6.10
N ASP A 331 4.83 18.66 4.86
CA ASP A 331 4.91 19.56 3.71
C ASP A 331 3.56 20.22 3.41
N ALA A 332 3.58 21.55 3.27
CA ALA A 332 2.36 22.35 3.11
C ALA A 332 1.64 22.04 1.77
N HIS A 333 2.37 21.82 0.68
CA HIS A 333 1.80 21.53 -0.64
C HIS A 333 1.23 20.13 -0.70
N ALA A 334 1.95 19.13 -0.15
CA ALA A 334 1.44 17.77 -0.05
C ALA A 334 0.15 17.72 0.80
N ARG A 335 0.10 18.44 1.92
CA ARG A 335 -1.10 18.54 2.77
C ARG A 335 -2.27 19.26 2.11
N LEU A 336 -2.01 20.23 1.25
CA LEU A 336 -3.05 20.90 0.48
C LEU A 336 -3.67 19.94 -0.56
N ALA A 337 -2.84 19.13 -1.22
CA ALA A 337 -3.29 18.15 -2.21
C ALA A 337 -3.93 16.91 -1.57
N MET A 338 -3.47 16.50 -0.39
CA MET A 338 -3.96 15.37 0.39
C MET A 338 -4.23 15.81 1.85
N PRO A 339 -5.42 16.38 2.14
CA PRO A 339 -5.75 16.97 3.45
C PRO A 339 -5.65 15.98 4.61
N HIS A 340 -5.76 14.68 4.33
CA HIS A 340 -5.74 13.61 5.33
C HIS A 340 -4.35 13.06 5.66
N LEU A 341 -3.24 13.68 5.18
CA LEU A 341 -1.88 13.19 5.43
C LEU A 341 -1.57 13.00 6.91
N SER A 342 -2.05 13.89 7.80
CA SER A 342 -1.86 13.73 9.24
C SER A 342 -2.57 12.49 9.79
N THR A 343 -3.78 12.20 9.31
CA THR A 343 -4.55 11.00 9.68
C THR A 343 -3.87 9.74 9.16
N ILE A 344 -3.38 9.77 7.91
CA ILE A 344 -2.65 8.67 7.28
C ILE A 344 -1.35 8.40 8.04
N ARG A 345 -0.57 9.43 8.37
CA ARG A 345 0.65 9.28 9.16
C ARG A 345 0.38 8.54 10.46
N TYR A 346 -0.60 9.01 11.22
CA TYR A 346 -0.96 8.37 12.50
C TYR A 346 -1.39 6.91 12.29
N ALA A 347 -2.17 6.62 11.25
CA ALA A 347 -2.59 5.26 10.93
C ALA A 347 -1.39 4.36 10.59
N VAL A 348 -0.42 4.85 9.80
CA VAL A 348 0.82 4.11 9.49
C VAL A 348 1.66 3.87 10.75
N GLU A 349 1.85 4.88 11.59
CA GLU A 349 2.62 4.76 12.85
C GLU A 349 1.99 3.77 13.83
N ALA A 350 0.64 3.67 13.84
CA ALA A 350 -0.11 2.73 14.67
C ALA A 350 -0.33 1.35 14.04
N SER A 351 0.03 1.17 12.76
CA SER A 351 -0.18 -0.07 12.02
C SER A 351 0.72 -1.20 12.48
N ARG A 352 0.36 -2.42 12.10
CA ARG A 352 1.14 -3.63 12.35
C ARG A 352 1.54 -4.29 11.05
N PRO A 353 2.79 -4.76 10.93
CA PRO A 353 3.20 -5.51 9.76
C PRO A 353 2.49 -6.87 9.74
N ARG A 354 2.24 -7.38 8.55
CA ARG A 354 1.91 -8.79 8.35
C ARG A 354 3.09 -9.66 8.77
N PRO A 355 2.90 -10.98 9.00
CA PRO A 355 4.01 -11.88 9.27
C PRO A 355 5.13 -11.75 8.24
N MET A 356 6.31 -11.32 8.69
CA MET A 356 7.49 -11.08 7.84
C MET A 356 8.25 -12.39 7.65
N HIS A 357 7.77 -13.25 6.75
CA HIS A 357 8.31 -14.59 6.55
C HIS A 357 8.44 -14.95 5.06
N PRO A 358 9.50 -15.68 4.64
CA PRO A 358 9.64 -16.13 3.24
C PRO A 358 8.45 -16.96 2.73
N ASN A 359 7.80 -17.69 3.63
CA ASN A 359 6.63 -18.54 3.33
C ASN A 359 5.30 -17.81 3.51
N TYR A 360 5.27 -16.47 3.57
CA TYR A 360 4.04 -15.69 3.76
C TYR A 360 2.92 -16.09 2.79
N ALA A 361 3.24 -16.42 1.54
CA ALA A 361 2.24 -16.83 0.57
C ALA A 361 1.51 -18.14 0.96
N ASP A 362 2.21 -19.10 1.58
CA ASP A 362 1.60 -20.33 2.10
C ASP A 362 0.71 -20.02 3.31
N PHE A 363 1.17 -19.15 4.21
CA PHE A 363 0.34 -18.63 5.30
C PHE A 363 -0.94 -17.97 4.76
N ALA A 364 -0.83 -17.05 3.80
CA ALA A 364 -1.97 -16.34 3.24
C ALA A 364 -2.99 -17.30 2.60
N ALA A 365 -2.51 -18.32 1.89
CA ALA A 365 -3.38 -19.33 1.27
C ALA A 365 -4.16 -20.15 2.33
N ARG A 366 -3.46 -20.68 3.34
CA ARG A 366 -4.09 -21.44 4.43
C ARG A 366 -5.03 -20.58 5.28
N PHE A 367 -4.61 -19.37 5.59
CA PHE A 367 -5.43 -18.41 6.33
C PHE A 367 -6.73 -18.10 5.58
N THR A 368 -6.64 -17.81 4.28
CA THR A 368 -7.81 -17.54 3.43
C THR A 368 -8.75 -18.74 3.39
N ASP A 369 -8.24 -19.94 3.14
CA ASP A 369 -9.05 -21.15 3.05
C ASP A 369 -9.88 -21.40 4.33
N HIS A 370 -9.23 -21.34 5.50
CA HIS A 370 -9.92 -21.55 6.78
C HIS A 370 -10.89 -20.41 7.14
N THR A 371 -10.46 -19.15 6.94
CA THR A 371 -11.29 -18.01 7.33
C THR A 371 -12.45 -17.81 6.36
N HIS A 372 -12.26 -18.06 5.06
CA HIS A 372 -13.37 -18.02 4.09
C HIS A 372 -14.45 -19.04 4.43
N ARG A 373 -14.10 -20.31 4.68
CA ARG A 373 -15.06 -21.34 5.09
C ARG A 373 -15.77 -21.00 6.40
N TYR A 374 -15.03 -20.40 7.36
CA TYR A 374 -15.65 -19.94 8.60
C TYR A 374 -16.65 -18.81 8.36
N LEU A 375 -16.30 -17.82 7.55
CA LEU A 375 -17.13 -16.64 7.34
C LEU A 375 -18.35 -16.92 6.47
N TYR A 376 -18.22 -17.75 5.43
CA TYR A 376 -19.25 -17.95 4.40
C TYR A 376 -19.96 -19.29 4.48
N ASP A 377 -19.25 -20.39 4.73
CA ASP A 377 -19.83 -21.73 4.69
C ASP A 377 -20.34 -22.23 6.04
N GLY A 378 -20.10 -21.44 7.10
CA GLY A 378 -20.54 -21.77 8.46
C GLY A 378 -19.71 -22.85 9.15
N GLU A 379 -18.55 -23.21 8.57
CA GLU A 379 -17.61 -24.11 9.21
C GLU A 379 -17.05 -23.47 10.51
N GLN A 380 -16.62 -24.30 11.45
CA GLN A 380 -16.01 -23.80 12.68
C GLN A 380 -14.49 -23.68 12.53
N LEU A 381 -13.90 -22.60 13.01
CA LEU A 381 -12.46 -22.57 13.21
C LEU A 381 -12.08 -23.66 14.23
N THR A 382 -11.13 -24.51 13.88
CA THR A 382 -10.68 -25.63 14.70
C THR A 382 -9.20 -25.50 15.06
N GLN A 383 -8.70 -26.39 15.92
CA GLN A 383 -7.26 -26.43 16.20
C GLN A 383 -6.41 -26.64 14.94
N ARG A 384 -6.99 -27.23 13.89
CA ARG A 384 -6.36 -27.40 12.60
C ARG A 384 -6.00 -26.06 11.95
N PHE A 385 -6.87 -25.05 12.03
CA PHE A 385 -6.57 -23.70 11.58
C PHE A 385 -5.28 -23.16 12.22
N ILE A 386 -5.18 -23.29 13.56
CA ILE A 386 -3.99 -22.83 14.29
C ILE A 386 -2.74 -23.60 13.88
N GLN A 387 -2.84 -24.92 13.71
CA GLN A 387 -1.73 -25.76 13.27
C GLN A 387 -1.26 -25.38 11.86
N ASP A 388 -2.19 -25.21 10.93
CA ASP A 388 -1.89 -24.94 9.53
C ASP A 388 -1.23 -23.55 9.34
N ILE A 389 -1.71 -22.50 10.01
CA ILE A 389 -1.08 -21.17 9.95
C ILE A 389 0.28 -21.14 10.69
N GLN A 390 0.43 -21.88 11.75
CA GLN A 390 1.72 -22.00 12.48
C GLN A 390 2.75 -22.76 11.67
N GLU A 391 2.35 -23.83 10.99
CA GLU A 391 3.23 -24.63 10.13
C GLU A 391 3.71 -23.81 8.92
N ALA A 392 2.84 -22.99 8.33
CA ALA A 392 3.19 -22.14 7.22
C ALA A 392 4.28 -21.10 7.55
N LEU A 393 4.37 -20.69 8.81
CA LEU A 393 5.35 -19.70 9.29
C LEU A 393 6.55 -20.34 10.00
N ARG A 394 6.84 -21.62 9.76
CA ARG A 394 8.07 -22.32 10.16
C ARG A 394 9.00 -22.49 8.96
#